data_1b88d7570bc5f56af8804d73893167b1
#
_entry.id   1b88d7570bc5f56af8804d73893167b1
#
_cell.length_a   1.000
_cell.length_b   1.000
_cell.length_c   1.000
_cell.angle_alpha   90.00
_cell.angle_beta   90.00
_cell.angle_gamma   90.00
#
_symmetry.space_group_name_H-M   'P 1'
#
loop_
_entity.id
_entity.type
_entity.pdbx_description
1 polymer ?
#
loop_
_entity_poly.entity_id
_entity_poly.type
_entity_poly.pdbx_seq_one_letter_code
_entity_poly.pdbx_strand_id
1 'polypeptide(L)'
;MILSITMNPSVDIAYQIKDFHLDSVNRVEETYKTPGGKGLNVTRVLSQLNEAVVASGLIGGKLGEFIENELDKTDIKHSFYKITGDTRNCIAILHDGHQTEVLEQGPVITEAEAEGFLNHFEQLLTQVKAVA
;
A
#
# COMPACT_ATOMS: atom_id res chain seq x y z
N MET A 1 6.59 -19.70 -4.63
CA MET A 1 5.83 -18.48 -4.32
C MET A 1 6.69 -17.60 -3.43
N ILE A 2 6.65 -16.30 -3.63
CA ILE A 2 7.38 -15.29 -2.87
C ILE A 2 6.37 -14.56 -2.00
N LEU A 3 6.69 -14.34 -0.71
CA LEU A 3 5.92 -13.51 0.19
C LEU A 3 6.51 -12.10 0.18
N SER A 4 5.72 -11.11 -0.21
CA SER A 4 6.12 -9.70 -0.15
C SER A 4 5.41 -8.99 1.00
N ILE A 5 6.19 -8.38 1.90
CA ILE A 5 5.67 -7.76 3.12
C ILE A 5 5.70 -6.24 3.02
N THR A 6 4.56 -5.63 3.33
CA THR A 6 4.43 -4.17 3.47
C THR A 6 3.88 -3.84 4.84
N MET A 7 4.76 -3.44 5.77
CA MET A 7 4.35 -3.18 7.16
C MET A 7 3.53 -1.91 7.35
N ASN A 8 3.68 -0.93 6.49
CA ASN A 8 2.94 0.33 6.52
C ASN A 8 2.49 0.72 5.10
N PRO A 9 1.57 -0.05 4.51
CA PRO A 9 1.04 0.25 3.19
C PRO A 9 0.28 1.57 3.16
N SER A 10 0.04 2.06 1.97
CA SER A 10 -0.70 3.30 1.73
C SER A 10 -1.63 3.18 0.54
N VAL A 11 -2.59 4.07 0.47
CA VAL A 11 -3.21 4.41 -0.81
C VAL A 11 -2.41 5.57 -1.38
N ASP A 12 -1.66 5.32 -2.44
CA ASP A 12 -0.88 6.33 -3.12
C ASP A 12 -1.80 7.11 -4.08
N ILE A 13 -1.83 8.42 -3.92
CA ILE A 13 -2.70 9.32 -4.66
C ILE A 13 -1.83 10.29 -5.45
N ALA A 14 -1.94 10.27 -6.77
CA ALA A 14 -1.25 11.23 -7.63
C ALA A 14 -2.24 12.34 -8.07
N TYR A 15 -1.91 13.58 -7.74
CA TYR A 15 -2.61 14.77 -8.18
C TYR A 15 -1.79 15.47 -9.26
N GLN A 16 -2.33 15.55 -10.47
CA GLN A 16 -1.74 16.37 -11.50
C GLN A 16 -2.31 17.79 -11.43
N ILE A 17 -1.45 18.75 -11.12
CA ILE A 17 -1.83 20.15 -10.97
C ILE A 17 -0.91 21.00 -11.85
N LYS A 18 -1.46 21.60 -12.88
CA LYS A 18 -0.67 22.34 -13.87
C LYS A 18 -0.04 23.61 -13.28
N ASP A 19 -0.79 24.36 -12.49
CA ASP A 19 -0.35 25.60 -11.85
C ASP A 19 -0.56 25.49 -10.34
N PHE A 20 0.36 24.81 -9.64
CA PHE A 20 0.28 24.63 -8.20
C PHE A 20 0.76 25.88 -7.46
N HIS A 21 -0.09 26.41 -6.59
CA HIS A 21 0.19 27.58 -5.78
C HIS A 21 -0.02 27.28 -4.28
N LEU A 22 0.95 27.73 -3.46
CA LEU A 22 0.79 27.76 -2.02
C LEU A 22 -0.24 28.83 -1.61
N ASP A 23 -0.82 28.69 -0.43
CA ASP A 23 -1.81 29.63 0.13
C ASP A 23 -2.98 29.94 -0.82
N SER A 24 -3.41 28.91 -1.55
CA SER A 24 -4.44 29.03 -2.59
C SER A 24 -5.25 27.73 -2.71
N VAL A 25 -6.39 27.82 -3.37
CA VAL A 25 -7.18 26.64 -3.74
C VAL A 25 -6.63 26.08 -5.04
N ASN A 26 -6.10 24.86 -4.98
CA ASN A 26 -5.68 24.10 -6.14
C ASN A 26 -6.74 23.02 -6.44
N ARG A 27 -7.27 23.00 -7.66
CA ARG A 27 -8.26 22.02 -8.08
C ARG A 27 -7.61 20.95 -8.93
N VAL A 28 -7.91 19.70 -8.60
CA VAL A 28 -7.38 18.52 -9.31
C VAL A 28 -8.46 18.01 -10.25
N GLU A 29 -8.16 17.91 -11.52
CA GLU A 29 -9.07 17.38 -12.54
C GLU A 29 -8.97 15.86 -12.64
N GLU A 30 -7.75 15.32 -12.57
CA GLU A 30 -7.50 13.89 -12.65
C GLU A 30 -6.77 13.39 -11.40
N THR A 31 -7.26 12.28 -10.86
CA THR A 31 -6.70 11.65 -9.66
C THR A 31 -6.46 10.17 -9.93
N TYR A 32 -5.25 9.71 -9.69
CA TYR A 32 -4.90 8.30 -9.75
C TYR A 32 -4.66 7.78 -8.34
N LYS A 33 -5.30 6.65 -8.01
CA LYS A 33 -5.16 5.98 -6.72
C LYS A 33 -4.69 4.55 -6.94
N THR A 34 -3.63 4.18 -6.25
CA THR A 34 -3.05 2.83 -6.33
C THR A 34 -2.63 2.33 -4.96
N PRO A 35 -2.63 1.00 -4.74
CA PRO A 35 -1.96 0.42 -3.58
C PRO A 35 -0.49 0.82 -3.56
N GLY A 36 -0.01 1.34 -2.45
CA GLY A 36 1.34 1.85 -2.28
C GLY A 36 2.09 1.22 -1.12
N GLY A 37 3.38 1.49 -1.10
CA GLY A 37 4.36 0.91 -0.20
C GLY A 37 5.37 0.04 -0.94
N LYS A 38 6.60 -0.02 -0.43
CA LYS A 38 7.72 -0.69 -1.11
C LYS A 38 7.44 -2.16 -1.43
N GLY A 39 6.91 -2.92 -0.47
CA GLY A 39 6.54 -4.31 -0.68
C GLY A 39 5.44 -4.48 -1.74
N LEU A 40 4.40 -3.64 -1.75
CA LEU A 40 3.37 -3.68 -2.78
C LEU A 40 3.90 -3.31 -4.17
N ASN A 41 4.90 -2.41 -4.25
CA ASN A 41 5.58 -2.14 -5.51
C ASN A 41 6.36 -3.38 -6.00
N VAL A 42 7.07 -4.06 -5.10
CA VAL A 42 7.74 -5.34 -5.41
C VAL A 42 6.72 -6.39 -5.85
N THR A 43 5.59 -6.51 -5.15
CA THR A 43 4.50 -7.43 -5.51
C THR A 43 4.03 -7.22 -6.95
N ARG A 44 3.77 -5.96 -7.34
CA ARG A 44 3.33 -5.65 -8.72
C ARG A 44 4.38 -6.03 -9.77
N VAL A 45 5.65 -5.73 -9.51
CA VAL A 45 6.74 -6.09 -10.44
C VAL A 45 6.87 -7.61 -10.56
N LEU A 46 6.83 -8.34 -9.45
CA LEU A 46 6.89 -9.81 -9.49
C LEU A 46 5.70 -10.41 -10.26
N SER A 47 4.49 -9.88 -10.05
CA SER A 47 3.31 -10.29 -10.81
C SER A 47 3.46 -10.03 -12.30
N GLN A 48 3.98 -8.87 -12.70
CA GLN A 48 4.26 -8.55 -14.12
C GLN A 48 5.32 -9.46 -14.75
N LEU A 49 6.24 -9.97 -13.95
CA LEU A 49 7.25 -10.95 -14.37
C LEU A 49 6.70 -12.39 -14.37
N ASN A 50 5.41 -12.58 -14.11
CA ASN A 50 4.73 -13.88 -13.97
C ASN A 50 5.29 -14.74 -12.83
N GLU A 51 5.88 -14.14 -11.82
CA GLU A 51 6.30 -14.84 -10.61
C GLU A 51 5.12 -15.02 -9.64
N ALA A 52 5.05 -16.22 -9.05
CA ALA A 52 4.03 -16.48 -8.03
C ALA A 52 4.35 -15.69 -6.75
N VAL A 53 3.54 -14.70 -6.45
CA VAL A 53 3.68 -13.81 -5.29
C VAL A 53 2.41 -13.77 -4.45
N VAL A 54 2.56 -13.59 -3.16
CA VAL A 54 1.49 -13.24 -2.22
C VAL A 54 1.89 -11.98 -1.45
N ALA A 55 1.02 -10.99 -1.45
CA ALA A 55 1.20 -9.76 -0.68
C ALA A 55 0.69 -9.93 0.75
N SER A 56 1.41 -9.42 1.73
CA SER A 56 0.98 -9.36 3.12
C SER A 56 1.48 -8.11 3.83
N GLY A 57 1.04 -7.92 5.04
CA GLY A 57 1.36 -6.76 5.88
C GLY A 57 0.19 -6.40 6.78
N LEU A 58 0.15 -5.15 7.23
CA LEU A 58 -0.87 -4.62 8.14
C LEU A 58 -1.77 -3.64 7.40
N ILE A 59 -3.08 -3.89 7.42
CA ILE A 59 -4.06 -2.97 6.84
C ILE A 59 -5.26 -2.79 7.75
N GLY A 60 -5.91 -1.63 7.66
CA GLY A 60 -7.13 -1.36 8.40
C GLY A 60 -8.01 -0.32 7.72
N GLY A 61 -9.27 -0.28 8.11
CA GLY A 61 -10.26 0.67 7.62
C GLY A 61 -10.57 0.56 6.13
N LYS A 62 -11.23 1.58 5.62
CA LYS A 62 -11.67 1.63 4.21
C LYS A 62 -10.52 1.70 3.20
N LEU A 63 -9.41 2.30 3.58
CA LEU A 63 -8.23 2.35 2.70
C LEU A 63 -7.54 0.99 2.63
N GLY A 64 -7.57 0.20 3.71
CA GLY A 64 -7.13 -1.19 3.68
C GLY A 64 -7.99 -2.05 2.75
N GLU A 65 -9.32 -1.93 2.83
CA GLU A 65 -10.25 -2.59 1.90
C GLU A 65 -10.00 -2.18 0.44
N PHE A 66 -9.69 -0.90 0.19
CA PHE A 66 -9.33 -0.42 -1.14
C PHE A 66 -8.10 -1.15 -1.69
N ILE A 67 -7.05 -1.33 -0.87
CA ILE A 67 -5.84 -2.04 -1.30
C ILE A 67 -6.17 -3.48 -1.72
N GLU A 68 -6.92 -4.22 -0.91
CA GLU A 68 -7.32 -5.60 -1.23
C GLU A 68 -8.11 -5.66 -2.54
N ASN A 69 -9.11 -4.78 -2.69
CA ASN A 69 -9.93 -4.73 -3.90
C ASN A 69 -9.12 -4.43 -5.17
N GLU A 70 -8.09 -3.58 -5.08
CA GLU A 70 -7.22 -3.30 -6.23
C GLU A 70 -6.30 -4.49 -6.57
N LEU A 71 -5.84 -5.23 -5.56
CA LEU A 71 -5.07 -6.46 -5.78
C LEU A 71 -5.95 -7.57 -6.39
N ASP A 72 -7.20 -7.70 -5.94
CA ASP A 72 -8.18 -8.63 -6.51
C ASP A 72 -8.44 -8.36 -8.00
N LYS A 73 -8.57 -7.09 -8.40
CA LYS A 73 -8.76 -6.71 -9.81
C LYS A 73 -7.61 -7.14 -10.72
N THR A 74 -6.43 -7.36 -10.14
CA THR A 74 -5.23 -7.76 -10.87
C THR A 74 -4.83 -9.22 -10.61
N ASP A 75 -5.70 -10.02 -10.00
CA ASP A 75 -5.49 -11.42 -9.64
C ASP A 75 -4.23 -11.64 -8.78
N ILE A 76 -3.81 -10.63 -8.02
CA ILE A 76 -2.68 -10.75 -7.11
C ILE A 76 -3.15 -11.33 -5.78
N LYS A 77 -2.63 -12.49 -5.43
CA LYS A 77 -2.91 -13.12 -4.14
C LYS A 77 -2.42 -12.26 -2.99
N HIS A 78 -3.24 -12.14 -1.97
CA HIS A 78 -2.91 -11.39 -0.77
C HIS A 78 -3.47 -12.05 0.49
N SER A 79 -2.83 -11.77 1.61
CA SER A 79 -3.25 -12.21 2.94
C SER A 79 -2.74 -11.22 3.97
N PHE A 80 -3.50 -10.16 4.21
CA PHE A 80 -3.15 -9.11 5.16
C PHE A 80 -3.69 -9.40 6.55
N TYR A 81 -2.95 -8.99 7.56
CA TYR A 81 -3.43 -8.93 8.93
C TYR A 81 -4.21 -7.63 9.14
N LYS A 82 -5.43 -7.75 9.69
CA LYS A 82 -6.31 -6.60 9.93
C LYS A 82 -5.99 -5.94 11.26
N ILE A 83 -5.81 -4.63 11.22
CA ILE A 83 -5.59 -3.78 12.39
C ILE A 83 -6.76 -2.82 12.60
N THR A 84 -6.86 -2.27 13.81
CA THR A 84 -7.92 -1.33 14.18
C THR A 84 -7.71 0.04 13.55
N GLY A 85 -6.45 0.49 13.44
CA GLY A 85 -6.11 1.77 12.85
C GLY A 85 -6.29 1.79 11.33
N ASP A 86 -6.60 2.97 10.79
CA ASP A 86 -6.80 3.12 9.34
C ASP A 86 -5.47 3.13 8.58
N THR A 87 -5.44 2.41 7.47
CA THR A 87 -4.37 2.54 6.47
C THR A 87 -4.27 3.99 5.99
N ARG A 88 -3.06 4.45 5.75
CA ARG A 88 -2.73 5.84 5.42
C ARG A 88 -2.92 6.19 3.94
N ASN A 89 -3.05 7.48 3.66
CA ASN A 89 -2.85 8.04 2.32
C ASN A 89 -1.42 8.56 2.16
N CYS A 90 -0.91 8.50 0.95
CA CYS A 90 0.31 9.17 0.54
C CYS A 90 0.01 9.95 -0.74
N ILE A 91 0.16 11.27 -0.70
CA ILE A 91 -0.22 12.15 -1.81
C ILE A 91 1.04 12.65 -2.50
N ALA A 92 1.11 12.48 -3.81
CA ALA A 92 2.11 13.08 -4.67
C ALA A 92 1.45 14.19 -5.50
N ILE A 93 1.90 15.41 -5.36
CA ILE A 93 1.49 16.56 -6.17
C ILE A 93 2.51 16.71 -7.30
N LEU A 94 2.06 16.45 -8.52
CA LEU A 94 2.86 16.56 -9.74
C LEU A 94 2.58 17.92 -10.40
N HIS A 95 3.59 18.79 -10.43
CA HIS A 95 3.43 20.15 -10.93
C HIS A 95 4.72 20.62 -11.60
N ASP A 96 4.61 21.20 -12.79
CA ASP A 96 5.71 21.85 -13.51
C ASP A 96 7.03 21.04 -13.58
N GLY A 97 6.90 19.70 -13.77
CA GLY A 97 8.05 18.80 -13.80
C GLY A 97 8.63 18.45 -12.41
N HIS A 98 7.99 18.92 -11.34
CA HIS A 98 8.35 18.62 -9.95
C HIS A 98 7.34 17.67 -9.31
N GLN A 99 7.77 17.02 -8.23
CA GLN A 99 6.92 16.19 -7.39
C GLN A 99 7.07 16.64 -5.93
N THR A 100 5.96 17.01 -5.32
CA THR A 100 5.87 17.32 -3.90
C THR A 100 5.04 16.26 -3.21
N GLU A 101 5.56 15.65 -2.16
CA GLU A 101 4.88 14.58 -1.45
C GLU A 101 4.37 15.03 -0.09
N VAL A 102 3.15 14.61 0.24
CA VAL A 102 2.53 14.76 1.56
C VAL A 102 2.13 13.37 2.04
N LEU A 103 2.88 12.83 2.97
CA LEU A 103 2.77 11.45 3.41
C LEU A 103 2.21 11.40 4.83
N GLU A 104 1.09 10.72 5.01
CA GLU A 104 0.59 10.41 6.35
C GLU A 104 1.52 9.40 7.04
N GLN A 105 1.68 9.55 8.34
CA GLN A 105 2.57 8.69 9.13
C GLN A 105 2.08 7.24 9.18
N GLY A 106 0.78 7.03 9.15
CA GLY A 106 0.14 5.72 9.32
C GLY A 106 -0.31 5.46 10.75
N PRO A 107 -1.04 4.34 10.95
CA PRO A 107 -1.61 4.00 12.25
C PRO A 107 -0.56 3.56 13.26
N VAL A 108 -0.85 3.77 14.52
CA VAL A 108 -0.10 3.17 15.64
C VAL A 108 -0.53 1.70 15.76
N ILE A 109 0.44 0.81 15.78
CA ILE A 109 0.22 -0.62 15.95
C ILE A 109 0.33 -0.98 17.43
N THR A 110 -0.67 -1.64 17.97
CA THR A 110 -0.66 -2.14 19.33
C THR A 110 0.24 -3.39 19.48
N GLU A 111 0.69 -3.70 20.69
CA GLU A 111 1.47 -4.90 20.96
C GLU A 111 0.71 -6.18 20.55
N ALA A 112 -0.59 -6.23 20.84
CA ALA A 112 -1.44 -7.37 20.46
C ALA A 112 -1.55 -7.52 18.92
N GLU A 113 -1.63 -6.41 18.17
CA GLU A 113 -1.63 -6.44 16.71
C GLU A 113 -0.28 -6.88 16.14
N ALA A 114 0.82 -6.47 16.78
CA ALA A 114 2.16 -6.91 16.40
C ALA A 114 2.34 -8.42 16.61
N GLU A 115 1.94 -8.94 17.77
CA GLU A 115 1.95 -10.38 18.05
C GLU A 115 1.03 -11.16 17.10
N GLY A 116 -0.17 -10.64 16.85
CA GLY A 116 -1.11 -11.25 15.91
C GLY A 116 -0.55 -11.32 14.50
N PHE A 117 0.14 -10.27 14.04
CA PHE A 117 0.82 -10.29 12.76
C PHE A 117 1.97 -11.30 12.71
N LEU A 118 2.76 -11.43 13.77
CA LEU A 118 3.84 -12.42 13.82
C LEU A 118 3.30 -13.84 13.66
N ASN A 119 2.22 -14.19 14.35
CA ASN A 119 1.55 -15.49 14.23
C ASN A 119 1.02 -15.70 12.79
N HIS A 120 0.44 -14.67 12.19
CA HIS A 120 -0.03 -14.70 10.79
C HIS A 120 1.13 -14.89 9.81
N PHE A 121 2.23 -14.19 10.01
CA PHE A 121 3.44 -14.30 9.22
C PHE A 121 4.05 -15.71 9.28
N GLU A 122 4.16 -16.31 10.47
CA GLU A 122 4.64 -17.69 10.64
C GLU A 122 3.82 -18.70 9.84
N GLN A 123 2.50 -18.53 9.80
CA GLN A 123 1.62 -19.38 8.98
C GLN A 123 1.93 -19.24 7.49
N LEU A 124 2.16 -18.01 7.02
CA LEU A 124 2.50 -17.75 5.61
C LEU A 124 3.86 -18.33 5.22
N LEU A 125 4.84 -18.31 6.13
CA LEU A 125 6.18 -18.87 5.86
C LEU A 125 6.16 -20.34 5.45
N THR A 126 5.17 -21.11 5.91
CA THR A 126 5.04 -22.53 5.54
C THR A 126 4.71 -22.76 4.06
N GLN A 127 4.26 -21.72 3.36
CA GLN A 127 3.72 -21.80 2.00
C GLN A 127 4.63 -21.14 0.95
N VAL A 128 5.73 -20.50 1.38
CA VAL A 128 6.57 -19.68 0.50
C VAL A 128 8.03 -20.14 0.52
N LYS A 129 8.78 -19.77 -0.52
CA LYS A 129 10.19 -20.12 -0.68
C LYS A 129 11.13 -18.95 -0.34
N ALA A 130 10.62 -17.75 -0.37
CA ALA A 130 11.37 -16.52 -0.12
C ALA A 130 10.45 -15.43 0.43
N VAL A 131 11.04 -14.48 1.14
CA VAL A 131 10.39 -13.27 1.66
C VAL A 131 11.13 -12.04 1.15
N ALA A 132 10.37 -11.01 0.74
CA ALA A 132 10.86 -9.72 0.28
C ALA A 132 10.19 -8.57 1.05
#